data_4e373be12b7fdc33d10e9eaa086402a9
#
_entry.id   4e373be12b7fdc33d10e9eaa086402a9
#
_cell.length_a   1.000
_cell.length_b   1.000
_cell.length_c   1.000
_cell.angle_alpha   90.00
_cell.angle_beta   90.00
_cell.angle_gamma   90.00
#
_symmetry.space_group_name_H-M   'P 1'
#
loop_
_entity.id
_entity.type
_entity.pdbx_description
1 polymer ?
#
loop_
_entity_poly.entity_id
_entity_poly.type
_entity_poly.pdbx_seq_one_letter_code
_entity_poly.pdbx_strand_id
1 'polypeptide(L)'
;MTDNLKNIELRYQELEARLAANETYSDPELVSRLNREQRELEPLVTTYRALCRARDDLAGAEELLGDPEMRELAQQELAQAKEDIERLEREIK
;
A
#
# COMPACT_ATOMS: atom_id res chain seq x y z
N MET A 1 -0.28 -14.86 -3.21
CA MET A 1 -0.57 -13.53 -3.74
C MET A 1 -0.12 -12.42 -2.83
N THR A 2 -0.58 -12.41 -1.58
CA THR A 2 -0.20 -11.38 -0.62
C THR A 2 1.30 -11.33 -0.38
N ASP A 3 1.97 -12.49 -0.37
CA ASP A 3 3.41 -12.58 -0.16
C ASP A 3 4.20 -11.91 -1.28
N ASN A 4 3.74 -12.07 -2.54
CA ASN A 4 4.39 -11.42 -3.68
C ASN A 4 4.26 -9.90 -3.61
N LEU A 5 3.09 -9.42 -3.19
CA LEU A 5 2.85 -7.99 -3.05
C LEU A 5 3.72 -7.39 -1.95
N LYS A 6 3.88 -8.12 -0.85
CA LYS A 6 4.76 -7.69 0.23
C LYS A 6 6.21 -7.60 -0.24
N ASN A 7 6.66 -8.56 -1.03
CA ASN A 7 8.01 -8.55 -1.58
C ASN A 7 8.22 -7.38 -2.55
N ILE A 8 7.22 -7.07 -3.35
CA ILE A 8 7.25 -5.92 -4.25
C ILE A 8 7.35 -4.62 -3.45
N GLU A 9 6.58 -4.51 -2.37
CA GLU A 9 6.65 -3.35 -1.47
C GLU A 9 8.05 -3.20 -0.87
N LEU A 10 8.65 -4.29 -0.41
CA LEU A 10 10.00 -4.27 0.15
C LEU A 10 11.03 -3.87 -0.90
N ARG A 11 10.88 -4.38 -2.13
CA ARG A 11 11.76 -3.97 -3.23
C ARG A 11 11.63 -2.49 -3.54
N TYR A 12 10.41 -1.98 -3.53
CA TYR A 12 10.16 -0.56 -3.77
C TYR A 12 10.84 0.31 -2.70
N GLN A 13 10.74 -0.08 -1.43
CA GLN A 13 11.42 0.61 -0.34
C GLN A 13 12.93 0.61 -0.51
N GLU A 14 13.49 -0.51 -0.95
CA GLU A 14 14.92 -0.62 -1.24
C GLU A 14 15.33 0.36 -2.35
N LEU A 15 14.50 0.45 -3.41
CA LEU A 15 14.76 1.40 -4.50
C LEU A 15 14.72 2.85 -4.00
N GLU A 16 13.75 3.17 -3.16
CA GLU A 16 13.65 4.50 -2.56
C GLU A 16 14.91 4.84 -1.76
N ALA A 17 15.38 3.89 -0.95
CA ALA A 17 16.56 4.08 -0.12
C ALA A 17 17.82 4.29 -0.97
N ARG A 18 17.99 3.49 -2.02
CA ARG A 18 19.16 3.60 -2.91
C ARG A 18 19.14 4.89 -3.70
N LEU A 19 17.97 5.33 -4.16
CA LEU A 19 17.84 6.59 -4.88
C LEU A 19 18.01 7.82 -3.98
N ALA A 20 17.87 7.65 -2.66
CA ALA A 20 18.13 8.70 -1.70
C ALA A 20 19.61 8.77 -1.30
N ALA A 21 20.40 7.74 -1.57
CA ALA A 21 21.81 7.67 -1.20
C ALA A 21 22.67 8.43 -2.19
N ASN A 22 23.52 9.33 -1.68
CA ASN A 22 24.37 10.18 -2.54
C ASN A 22 25.32 9.38 -3.42
N GLU A 23 25.89 8.29 -2.90
CA GLU A 23 26.86 7.48 -3.62
C GLU A 23 26.27 6.79 -4.85
N THR A 24 24.95 6.59 -4.89
CA THR A 24 24.29 5.99 -6.06
C THR A 24 24.46 6.87 -7.29
N TYR A 25 24.54 8.18 -7.11
CA TYR A 25 24.61 9.13 -8.21
C TYR A 25 25.98 9.24 -8.86
N SER A 26 26.97 8.51 -8.34
CA SER A 26 28.24 8.38 -9.02
C SER A 26 28.16 7.42 -10.23
N ASP A 27 27.04 6.69 -10.37
CA ASP A 27 26.81 5.76 -11.48
C ASP A 27 25.48 6.11 -12.17
N PRO A 28 25.50 6.95 -13.22
CA PRO A 28 24.28 7.38 -13.90
C PRO A 28 23.47 6.25 -14.52
N GLU A 29 24.12 5.19 -14.99
CA GLU A 29 23.39 4.05 -15.55
C GLU A 29 22.60 3.32 -14.49
N LEU A 30 23.18 3.19 -13.30
CA LEU A 30 22.48 2.57 -12.16
C LEU A 30 21.26 3.40 -11.77
N VAL A 31 21.42 4.71 -11.66
CA VAL A 31 20.29 5.63 -11.35
C VAL A 31 19.17 5.43 -12.36
N SER A 32 19.52 5.37 -13.63
CA SER A 32 18.53 5.19 -14.69
C SER A 32 17.74 3.89 -14.55
N ARG A 33 18.45 2.79 -14.25
CA ARG A 33 17.80 1.49 -14.05
C ARG A 33 16.92 1.46 -12.82
N LEU A 34 17.39 2.05 -11.71
CA LEU A 34 16.62 2.11 -10.48
C LEU A 34 15.35 2.93 -10.65
N ASN A 35 15.46 4.07 -11.33
CA ASN A 35 14.29 4.91 -11.62
C ASN A 35 13.27 4.19 -12.49
N ARG A 36 13.73 3.43 -13.48
CA ARG A 36 12.84 2.67 -14.35
C ARG A 36 12.09 1.60 -13.57
N GLU A 37 12.81 0.84 -12.77
CA GLU A 37 12.19 -0.20 -11.94
C GLU A 37 11.17 0.42 -10.98
N GLN A 38 11.51 1.54 -10.35
CA GLN A 38 10.62 2.22 -9.43
C GLN A 38 9.31 2.62 -10.11
N ARG A 39 9.40 3.19 -11.31
CA ARG A 39 8.21 3.59 -12.07
C ARG A 39 7.35 2.40 -12.47
N GLU A 40 7.98 1.28 -12.79
CA GLU A 40 7.24 0.06 -13.15
C GLU A 40 6.48 -0.52 -11.96
N LEU A 41 7.05 -0.45 -10.76
CA LEU A 41 6.43 -1.00 -9.56
C LEU A 41 5.42 -0.05 -8.91
N GLU A 42 5.53 1.24 -9.16
CA GLU A 42 4.74 2.26 -8.46
C GLU A 42 3.23 2.04 -8.50
N PRO A 43 2.60 1.75 -9.64
CA PRO A 43 1.13 1.55 -9.65
C PRO A 43 0.70 0.40 -8.75
N LEU A 44 1.42 -0.71 -8.77
CA LEU A 44 1.10 -1.87 -7.96
C LEU A 44 1.33 -1.60 -6.48
N VAL A 45 2.43 -0.91 -6.15
CA VAL A 45 2.75 -0.54 -4.77
C VAL A 45 1.70 0.43 -4.21
N THR A 46 1.27 1.40 -5.01
CA THR A 46 0.23 2.36 -4.61
C THR A 46 -1.07 1.64 -4.26
N THR A 47 -1.49 0.71 -5.12
CA THR A 47 -2.71 -0.06 -4.89
C THR A 47 -2.57 -0.96 -3.65
N TYR A 48 -1.43 -1.61 -3.50
CA TYR A 48 -1.18 -2.47 -2.35
C TYR A 48 -1.22 -1.68 -1.03
N ARG A 49 -0.60 -0.51 -1.00
CA ARG A 49 -0.60 0.36 0.19
C ARG A 49 -2.02 0.81 0.55
N ALA A 50 -2.82 1.13 -0.47
CA ALA A 50 -4.22 1.49 -0.25
C ALA A 50 -5.01 0.31 0.31
N LEU A 51 -4.75 -0.90 -0.18
CA LEU A 51 -5.39 -2.12 0.32
C LEU A 51 -5.05 -2.37 1.79
N CYS A 52 -3.77 -2.22 2.16
CA CYS A 52 -3.34 -2.38 3.55
C CYS A 52 -4.03 -1.37 4.46
N ARG A 53 -4.15 -0.12 4.01
CA ARG A 53 -4.85 0.92 4.77
C ARG A 53 -6.32 0.60 4.94
N ALA A 54 -6.98 0.12 3.88
CA ALA A 54 -8.39 -0.24 3.96
C ALA A 54 -8.62 -1.39 4.94
N ARG A 55 -7.69 -2.36 4.98
CA ARG A 55 -7.76 -3.46 5.94
C ARG A 55 -7.58 -2.99 7.37
N ASP A 56 -6.68 -2.03 7.60
CA ASP A 56 -6.49 -1.41 8.91
C ASP A 56 -7.72 -0.63 9.33
N ASP A 57 -8.34 0.12 8.40
CA ASP A 57 -9.57 0.85 8.65
C ASP A 57 -10.70 -0.09 9.02
N LEU A 58 -10.80 -1.23 8.36
CA LEU A 58 -11.79 -2.25 8.67
C LEU A 58 -11.63 -2.75 10.10
N ALA A 59 -10.41 -3.11 10.49
CA ALA A 59 -10.12 -3.59 11.84
C ALA A 59 -10.44 -2.54 12.89
N GLY A 60 -10.09 -1.28 12.63
CA GLY A 60 -10.42 -0.17 13.53
C GLY A 60 -11.91 0.04 13.69
N ALA A 61 -12.66 -0.05 12.58
CA ALA A 61 -14.11 0.10 12.63
C ALA A 61 -14.76 -1.05 13.40
N GLU A 62 -14.25 -2.28 13.24
CA GLU A 62 -14.75 -3.42 13.98
C GLU A 62 -14.62 -3.23 15.49
N GLU A 63 -13.50 -2.67 15.93
CA GLU A 63 -13.28 -2.38 17.35
C GLU A 63 -14.27 -1.37 17.87
N LEU A 64 -14.59 -0.33 17.08
CA LEU A 64 -15.50 0.75 17.48
C LEU A 64 -16.96 0.31 17.54
N LEU A 65 -17.32 -0.82 16.94
CA LEU A 65 -18.69 -1.32 17.00
C LEU A 65 -19.15 -1.62 18.43
N GLY A 66 -18.21 -1.88 19.34
CA GLY A 66 -18.52 -2.12 20.74
C GLY A 66 -18.83 -0.87 21.54
N ASP A 67 -18.54 0.32 21.02
CA ASP A 67 -18.81 1.58 21.67
C ASP A 67 -20.16 2.13 21.22
N PRO A 68 -21.17 2.23 22.12
CA PRO A 68 -22.52 2.68 21.70
C PRO A 68 -22.52 4.07 21.06
N GLU A 69 -21.64 4.96 21.48
CA GLU A 69 -21.57 6.32 20.93
C GLU A 69 -21.00 6.33 19.52
N MET A 70 -20.12 5.39 19.21
CA MET A 70 -19.42 5.33 17.92
C MET A 70 -20.01 4.31 16.95
N ARG A 71 -20.99 3.54 17.40
CA ARG A 71 -21.49 2.40 16.61
C ARG A 71 -22.00 2.78 15.23
N GLU A 72 -22.76 3.85 15.12
CA GLU A 72 -23.31 4.28 13.83
C GLU A 72 -22.22 4.68 12.86
N LEU A 73 -21.28 5.48 13.34
CA LEU A 73 -20.12 5.88 12.52
C LEU A 73 -19.30 4.67 12.14
N ALA A 74 -19.05 3.76 13.09
CA ALA A 74 -18.28 2.55 12.85
C ALA A 74 -18.93 1.66 11.78
N GLN A 75 -20.26 1.55 11.78
CA GLN A 75 -20.99 0.78 10.77
C GLN A 75 -20.79 1.37 9.37
N GLN A 76 -20.81 2.69 9.26
CA GLN A 76 -20.58 3.38 7.99
C GLN A 76 -19.15 3.16 7.51
N GLU A 77 -18.18 3.31 8.39
CA GLU A 77 -16.77 3.10 8.04
C GLU A 77 -16.47 1.65 7.68
N LEU A 78 -17.10 0.70 8.37
CA LEU A 78 -16.97 -0.72 8.09
C LEU A 78 -17.45 -1.04 6.67
N ALA A 79 -18.63 -0.52 6.31
CA ALA A 79 -19.18 -0.73 4.98
C ALA A 79 -18.28 -0.13 3.91
N GLN A 80 -17.77 1.07 4.14
CA GLN A 80 -16.87 1.73 3.19
C GLN A 80 -15.57 0.96 3.04
N ALA A 81 -14.99 0.50 4.14
CA ALA A 81 -13.73 -0.25 4.11
C ALA A 81 -13.90 -1.57 3.34
N LYS A 82 -15.01 -2.27 3.55
CA LYS A 82 -15.28 -3.53 2.81
C LYS A 82 -15.38 -3.29 1.31
N GLU A 83 -16.04 -2.21 0.93
CA GLU A 83 -16.19 -1.83 -0.47
C GLU A 83 -14.84 -1.50 -1.10
N ASP A 84 -14.03 -0.72 -0.37
CA ASP A 84 -12.68 -0.35 -0.82
C ASP A 84 -11.80 -1.58 -1.00
N ILE A 85 -11.84 -2.52 -0.05
CA ILE A 85 -11.06 -3.75 -0.12
C ILE A 85 -11.43 -4.56 -1.37
N GLU A 86 -12.71 -4.74 -1.64
CA GLU A 86 -13.17 -5.47 -2.82
C GLU A 86 -12.67 -4.82 -4.10
N ARG A 87 -12.80 -3.50 -4.20
CA ARG A 87 -12.35 -2.76 -5.38
C ARG A 87 -10.84 -2.89 -5.58
N LEU A 88 -10.08 -2.70 -4.51
CA LEU A 88 -8.61 -2.73 -4.57
C LEU A 88 -8.10 -4.14 -4.88
N GLU A 89 -8.74 -5.17 -4.34
CA GLU A 89 -8.37 -6.54 -4.67
C GLU A 89 -8.60 -6.87 -6.14
N ARG A 90 -9.65 -6.30 -6.74
CA ARG A 90 -9.89 -6.44 -8.17
C ARG A 90 -8.82 -5.73 -9.00
N GLU A 91 -8.37 -4.56 -8.55
CA GLU A 91 -7.34 -3.80 -9.26
C GLU A 91 -5.98 -4.50 -9.26
N ILE A 92 -5.68 -5.28 -8.21
CA ILE A 92 -4.41 -5.98 -8.09
C ILE A 92 -4.31 -7.18 -9.04
N LYS A 93 -5.42 -7.77 -9.41
CA LYS A 93 -5.43 -8.85 -10.37
C LYS A 93 -5.05 -8.30 -11.76
#